data_419380e837560d1957e808d57fc2a808
#
_entry.id   419380e837560d1957e808d57fc2a808
#
_cell.length_a   1.000
_cell.length_b   1.000
_cell.length_c   1.000
_cell.angle_alpha   90.00
_cell.angle_beta   90.00
_cell.angle_gamma   90.00
#
_symmetry.space_group_name_H-M   'P 1'
#
loop_
_entity.id
_entity.type
_entity.pdbx_description
1 polymer ?
#
loop_
_entity_poly.entity_id
_entity_poly.type
_entity_poly.pdbx_seq_one_letter_code
_entity_poly.pdbx_strand_id
1 'polypeptide(L)'
;MFNTQHIFYMAISGGLTALLLYFAAKHLKSQRQKDGFLKLFAILTVLIHYSDTWVEYFQTGGYAYVTSVHILPVYPCNVMMWMLLIAALMKNKHSLAFRMLSEFCFYGGIICGVLGIVLNENFGNNPTLTDYSVLKGLLSHSTMLLGCIYMKVGKYFTVQPSNAFSVAAGASVFVLCGIGVNRLYDHFGMEAPDGMFLRHNPYFPCSPILPGICVIVLMYIVLLLVKKRNSKKHHYE
;
A
#
# COMPACT_ATOMS: atom_id res chain seq x y z
N MET A 1 18.70 7.38 -8.52
CA MET A 1 17.93 6.65 -7.49
C MET A 1 18.90 6.34 -6.36
N PHE A 2 18.50 6.17 -5.13
CA PHE A 2 19.36 5.89 -3.96
C PHE A 2 20.44 6.93 -3.66
N ASN A 3 20.15 8.22 -3.86
CA ASN A 3 21.03 9.27 -3.35
C ASN A 3 20.90 9.41 -1.81
N THR A 4 21.73 10.23 -1.19
CA THR A 4 21.76 10.44 0.26
C THR A 4 20.39 10.86 0.82
N GLN A 5 19.64 11.72 0.11
CA GLN A 5 18.31 12.17 0.54
C GLN A 5 17.31 11.00 0.57
N HIS A 6 17.33 10.12 -0.44
CA HIS A 6 16.44 8.96 -0.49
C HIS A 6 16.75 7.95 0.63
N ILE A 7 18.04 7.64 0.82
CA ILE A 7 18.47 6.74 1.90
C ILE A 7 18.06 7.31 3.27
N PHE A 8 18.27 8.60 3.47
CA PHE A 8 17.88 9.30 4.70
C PHE A 8 16.36 9.26 4.91
N TYR A 9 15.58 9.51 3.85
CA TYR A 9 14.12 9.38 3.92
C TYR A 9 13.70 7.96 4.30
N MET A 10 14.25 6.92 3.65
CA MET A 10 13.92 5.53 3.95
C MET A 10 14.24 5.17 5.40
N ALA A 11 15.38 5.60 5.91
CA ALA A 11 15.78 5.36 7.29
C ALA A 11 14.83 6.04 8.30
N ILE A 12 14.50 7.31 8.07
CA ILE A 12 13.59 8.06 8.94
C ILE A 12 12.17 7.48 8.88
N SER A 13 11.63 7.29 7.68
CA SER A 13 10.26 6.77 7.52
C SER A 13 10.12 5.36 8.08
N GLY A 14 11.12 4.49 7.88
CA GLY A 14 11.18 3.17 8.49
C GLY A 14 11.25 3.23 10.01
N GLY A 15 12.11 4.08 10.56
CA GLY A 15 12.23 4.31 12.00
C GLY A 15 10.94 4.84 12.62
N LEU A 16 10.32 5.85 12.02
CA LEU A 16 9.03 6.39 12.46
C LEU A 16 7.91 5.36 12.37
N THR A 17 7.86 4.60 11.29
CA THR A 17 6.88 3.50 11.14
C THR A 17 7.03 2.48 12.26
N ALA A 18 8.25 2.03 12.55
CA ALA A 18 8.53 1.08 13.63
C ALA A 18 8.14 1.66 15.01
N LEU A 19 8.49 2.91 15.27
CA LEU A 19 8.17 3.61 16.53
C LEU A 19 6.66 3.75 16.72
N LEU A 20 5.92 4.18 15.70
CA LEU A 20 4.47 4.33 15.74
C LEU A 20 3.76 2.99 15.93
N LEU A 21 4.23 1.93 15.26
CA LEU A 21 3.70 0.57 15.45
C LEU A 21 3.98 0.04 16.86
N TYR A 22 5.18 0.28 17.40
CA TYR A 22 5.52 -0.07 18.78
C TYR A 22 4.63 0.68 19.78
N PHE A 23 4.48 1.99 19.60
CA PHE A 23 3.58 2.81 20.42
C PHE A 23 2.15 2.27 20.35
N ALA A 24 1.63 2.02 19.17
CA ALA A 24 0.28 1.51 18.96
C ALA A 24 0.08 0.14 19.63
N ALA A 25 1.05 -0.78 19.49
CA ALA A 25 1.01 -2.09 20.13
C ALA A 25 0.98 -2.01 21.66
N LYS A 26 1.73 -1.05 22.23
CA LYS A 26 1.89 -0.89 23.69
C LYS A 26 0.72 -0.12 24.33
N HIS A 27 0.24 0.92 23.69
CA HIS A 27 -0.66 1.91 24.31
C HIS A 27 -2.11 1.82 23.85
N LEU A 28 -2.39 1.38 22.61
CA LEU A 28 -3.76 1.28 22.12
C LEU A 28 -4.42 -0.02 22.60
N LYS A 29 -5.16 0.06 23.70
CA LYS A 29 -5.78 -1.13 24.32
C LYS A 29 -7.22 -1.34 23.87
N SER A 30 -8.03 -0.29 23.79
CA SER A 30 -9.42 -0.40 23.39
C SER A 30 -9.59 -0.54 21.88
N GLN A 31 -10.64 -1.23 21.44
CA GLN A 31 -10.95 -1.39 20.02
C GLN A 31 -11.19 -0.02 19.35
N ARG A 32 -11.85 0.92 20.06
CA ARG A 32 -12.07 2.29 19.55
C ARG A 32 -10.76 3.03 19.26
N GLN A 33 -9.75 2.90 20.14
CA GLN A 33 -8.42 3.51 19.91
C GLN A 33 -7.72 2.88 18.71
N LYS A 34 -7.77 1.54 18.59
CA LYS A 34 -7.19 0.81 17.45
C LYS A 34 -7.83 1.20 16.13
N ASP A 35 -9.16 1.25 16.09
CA ASP A 35 -9.91 1.66 14.91
C ASP A 35 -9.65 3.14 14.56
N GLY A 36 -9.51 4.00 15.56
CA GLY A 36 -9.14 5.40 15.39
C GLY A 36 -7.76 5.57 14.73
N PHE A 37 -6.77 4.81 15.21
CA PHE A 37 -5.42 4.80 14.63
C PHE A 37 -5.43 4.31 13.18
N LEU A 38 -6.11 3.20 12.90
CA LEU A 38 -6.24 2.69 11.55
C LEU A 38 -6.90 3.70 10.61
N LYS A 39 -8.02 4.30 11.05
CA LYS A 39 -8.73 5.33 10.28
C LYS A 39 -7.87 6.55 10.00
N LEU A 40 -7.13 7.02 11.00
CA LEU A 40 -6.23 8.17 10.83
C LEU A 40 -5.25 7.94 9.69
N PHE A 41 -4.51 6.82 9.70
CA PHE A 41 -3.49 6.56 8.69
C PHE A 41 -4.08 6.22 7.33
N ALA A 42 -5.23 5.54 7.27
CA ALA A 42 -5.93 5.29 6.02
C ALA A 42 -6.43 6.59 5.37
N ILE A 43 -7.00 7.51 6.14
CA ILE A 43 -7.45 8.82 5.66
C ILE A 43 -6.24 9.68 5.24
N LEU A 44 -5.19 9.75 6.06
CA LEU A 44 -3.98 10.49 5.71
C LEU A 44 -3.36 9.98 4.41
N THR A 45 -3.32 8.67 4.19
CA THR A 45 -2.82 8.07 2.96
C THR A 45 -3.53 8.62 1.74
N VAL A 46 -4.87 8.61 1.76
CA VAL A 46 -5.69 9.09 0.63
C VAL A 46 -5.57 10.60 0.48
N LEU A 47 -5.64 11.37 1.56
CA LEU A 47 -5.50 12.83 1.51
C LEU A 47 -4.15 13.27 0.95
N ILE A 48 -3.05 12.63 1.41
CA ILE A 48 -1.72 12.92 0.90
C ILE A 48 -1.61 12.51 -0.57
N HIS A 49 -2.13 11.35 -0.94
CA HIS A 49 -2.03 10.86 -2.32
C HIS A 49 -2.72 11.79 -3.32
N TYR A 50 -3.91 12.30 -2.98
CA TYR A 50 -4.67 13.18 -3.87
C TYR A 50 -4.36 14.67 -3.69
N SER A 51 -3.45 15.02 -2.80
CA SER A 51 -3.14 16.43 -2.51
C SER A 51 -2.49 17.17 -3.68
N ASP A 52 -1.77 16.48 -4.57
CA ASP A 52 -1.21 17.09 -5.79
C ASP A 52 -2.28 17.60 -6.76
N THR A 53 -3.45 16.98 -6.83
CA THR A 53 -4.58 17.48 -7.61
C THR A 53 -4.98 18.89 -7.17
N TRP A 54 -4.99 19.14 -5.86
CA TRP A 54 -5.32 20.46 -5.31
C TRP A 54 -4.17 21.44 -5.47
N VAL A 55 -2.93 20.99 -5.25
CA VAL A 55 -1.74 21.83 -5.41
C VAL A 55 -1.61 22.28 -6.86
N GLU A 56 -1.79 21.37 -7.83
CA GLU A 56 -1.76 21.70 -9.25
C GLU A 56 -2.86 22.71 -9.60
N TYR A 57 -4.08 22.52 -9.12
CA TYR A 57 -5.16 23.47 -9.33
C TYR A 57 -4.82 24.87 -8.84
N PHE A 58 -4.26 25.01 -7.62
CA PHE A 58 -3.87 26.30 -7.07
C PHE A 58 -2.68 26.94 -7.79
N GLN A 59 -1.79 26.13 -8.35
CA GLN A 59 -0.61 26.63 -9.07
C GLN A 59 -0.91 27.03 -10.51
N THR A 60 -1.77 26.30 -11.21
CA THR A 60 -2.01 26.46 -12.65
C THR A 60 -3.35 27.11 -12.96
N GLY A 61 -4.25 27.24 -11.98
CA GLY A 61 -5.61 27.72 -12.17
C GLY A 61 -6.52 26.75 -12.93
N GLY A 62 -6.11 25.50 -13.12
CA GLY A 62 -6.88 24.50 -13.85
C GLY A 62 -6.59 23.07 -13.43
N TYR A 63 -7.55 22.17 -13.73
CA TYR A 63 -7.33 20.73 -13.60
C TYR A 63 -6.68 20.22 -14.89
N ALA A 64 -5.38 20.21 -14.95
CA ALA A 64 -4.68 19.57 -16.05
C ALA A 64 -4.45 18.07 -15.76
N TYR A 65 -3.88 17.40 -16.68
CA TYR A 65 -3.42 16.04 -16.86
C TYR A 65 -3.36 15.06 -15.63
N VAL A 66 -3.04 15.54 -14.44
CA VAL A 66 -2.83 14.73 -13.20
C VAL A 66 -4.09 13.97 -12.77
N THR A 67 -5.28 14.52 -13.08
CA THR A 67 -6.54 14.05 -12.51
C THR A 67 -6.92 12.65 -12.96
N SER A 68 -6.66 12.27 -14.20
CA SER A 68 -7.10 10.97 -14.75
C SER A 68 -6.26 9.81 -14.23
N VAL A 69 -4.94 9.98 -14.15
CA VAL A 69 -4.00 8.94 -13.70
C VAL A 69 -4.08 8.70 -12.21
N HIS A 70 -4.42 9.73 -11.42
CA HIS A 70 -4.50 9.61 -9.96
C HIS A 70 -5.88 9.16 -9.48
N ILE A 71 -6.97 9.58 -10.14
CA ILE A 71 -8.34 9.18 -9.75
C ILE A 71 -8.63 7.74 -10.18
N LEU A 72 -8.20 7.35 -11.37
CA LEU A 72 -8.41 6.00 -11.85
C LEU A 72 -7.45 5.01 -11.15
N PRO A 73 -7.88 3.75 -10.96
CA PRO A 73 -7.05 2.72 -10.33
C PRO A 73 -5.98 2.18 -11.31
N VAL A 74 -5.10 3.07 -11.77
CA VAL A 74 -4.06 2.75 -12.75
C VAL A 74 -2.97 1.88 -12.13
N TYR A 75 -2.51 2.24 -10.93
CA TYR A 75 -1.43 1.55 -10.25
C TYR A 75 -1.92 0.71 -9.05
N PRO A 76 -1.25 -0.39 -8.71
CA PRO A 76 -1.61 -1.22 -7.56
C PRO A 76 -1.72 -0.45 -6.24
N CYS A 77 -0.86 0.57 -6.04
CA CYS A 77 -0.91 1.42 -4.85
C CYS A 77 -2.21 2.23 -4.76
N ASN A 78 -2.76 2.73 -5.88
CA ASN A 78 -4.01 3.49 -5.90
C ASN A 78 -5.18 2.63 -5.37
N VAL A 79 -5.29 1.38 -5.87
CA VAL A 79 -6.32 0.45 -5.37
C VAL A 79 -6.07 0.08 -3.91
N MET A 80 -4.81 -0.16 -3.54
CA MET A 80 -4.45 -0.52 -2.17
C MET A 80 -4.83 0.56 -1.16
N MET A 81 -4.63 1.84 -1.49
CA MET A 81 -5.02 2.98 -0.64
C MET A 81 -6.53 3.00 -0.39
N TRP A 82 -7.33 2.76 -1.44
CA TRP A 82 -8.79 2.66 -1.31
C TRP A 82 -9.21 1.43 -0.52
N MET A 83 -8.60 0.27 -0.74
CA MET A 83 -8.89 -0.94 0.03
C MET A 83 -8.58 -0.75 1.51
N LEU A 84 -7.47 -0.10 1.85
CA LEU A 84 -7.11 0.25 3.22
C LEU A 84 -8.15 1.19 3.83
N LEU A 85 -8.58 2.23 3.09
CA LEU A 85 -9.60 3.17 3.56
C LEU A 85 -10.95 2.46 3.77
N ILE A 86 -11.39 1.65 2.82
CA ILE A 86 -12.63 0.86 2.94
C ILE A 86 -12.56 -0.01 4.19
N ALA A 87 -11.49 -0.78 4.37
CA ALA A 87 -11.30 -1.61 5.55
C ALA A 87 -11.34 -0.77 6.84
N ALA A 88 -10.68 0.39 6.86
CA ALA A 88 -10.66 1.27 8.03
C ALA A 88 -12.06 1.82 8.38
N LEU A 89 -12.90 2.11 7.39
CA LEU A 89 -14.25 2.67 7.57
C LEU A 89 -15.33 1.62 7.83
N MET A 90 -15.09 0.34 7.54
CA MET A 90 -16.05 -0.74 7.82
C MET A 90 -16.42 -0.77 9.31
N LYS A 91 -17.70 -0.74 9.62
CA LYS A 91 -18.22 -0.79 11.00
C LYS A 91 -18.03 -2.18 11.62
N ASN A 92 -18.37 -3.23 10.87
CA ASN A 92 -18.28 -4.61 11.35
C ASN A 92 -16.87 -5.19 11.07
N LYS A 93 -16.00 -5.11 12.08
CA LYS A 93 -14.62 -5.64 12.03
C LYS A 93 -14.56 -7.18 12.16
N HIS A 94 -15.67 -7.84 12.39
CA HIS A 94 -15.77 -9.32 12.47
C HIS A 94 -16.30 -9.95 11.18
N SER A 95 -16.70 -9.14 10.18
CA SER A 95 -17.19 -9.65 8.91
C SER A 95 -16.09 -10.38 8.11
N LEU A 96 -16.51 -11.35 7.30
CA LEU A 96 -15.61 -12.06 6.38
C LEU A 96 -14.92 -11.06 5.42
N ALA A 97 -15.68 -10.11 4.88
CA ALA A 97 -15.15 -9.08 3.97
C ALA A 97 -14.06 -8.23 4.64
N PHE A 98 -14.26 -7.80 5.89
CA PHE A 98 -13.26 -7.06 6.63
C PHE A 98 -12.00 -7.91 6.86
N ARG A 99 -12.17 -9.18 7.25
CA ARG A 99 -11.05 -10.09 7.46
C ARG A 99 -10.23 -10.26 6.17
N MET A 100 -10.90 -10.55 5.05
CA MET A 100 -10.25 -10.70 3.75
C MET A 100 -9.50 -9.43 3.32
N LEU A 101 -10.12 -8.25 3.48
CA LEU A 101 -9.47 -6.98 3.21
C LEU A 101 -8.25 -6.74 4.11
N SER A 102 -8.36 -7.05 5.42
CA SER A 102 -7.25 -6.90 6.37
C SER A 102 -6.07 -7.79 6.02
N GLU A 103 -6.34 -9.04 5.64
CA GLU A 103 -5.33 -10.00 5.21
C GLU A 103 -4.64 -9.53 3.91
N PHE A 104 -5.43 -9.13 2.92
CA PHE A 104 -4.88 -8.62 1.65
C PHE A 104 -4.12 -7.31 1.83
N CYS A 105 -4.67 -6.34 2.57
CA CYS A 105 -3.99 -5.07 2.86
C CYS A 105 -2.63 -5.29 3.54
N PHE A 106 -2.53 -6.25 4.46
CA PHE A 106 -1.26 -6.55 5.09
C PHE A 106 -0.21 -7.03 4.08
N TYR A 107 -0.47 -8.07 3.32
CA TYR A 107 0.52 -8.65 2.40
C TYR A 107 0.75 -7.77 1.17
N GLY A 108 -0.30 -7.42 0.46
CA GLY A 108 -0.24 -6.59 -0.74
C GLY A 108 0.22 -5.17 -0.44
N GLY A 109 -0.27 -4.60 0.67
CA GLY A 109 0.08 -3.25 1.09
C GLY A 109 1.53 -3.10 1.53
N ILE A 110 2.14 -4.12 2.13
CA ILE A 110 3.59 -4.11 2.41
C ILE A 110 4.38 -4.06 1.10
N ILE A 111 4.03 -4.91 0.13
CA ILE A 111 4.71 -4.91 -1.17
C ILE A 111 4.53 -3.57 -1.88
N CYS A 112 3.28 -3.09 -2.03
CA CYS A 112 3.01 -1.80 -2.67
C CYS A 112 3.68 -0.62 -1.95
N GLY A 113 3.66 -0.62 -0.61
CA GLY A 113 4.27 0.44 0.19
C GLY A 113 5.79 0.45 0.09
N VAL A 114 6.43 -0.71 0.23
CA VAL A 114 7.89 -0.83 0.12
C VAL A 114 8.35 -0.49 -1.29
N LEU A 115 7.73 -1.06 -2.33
CA LEU A 115 8.11 -0.76 -3.71
C LEU A 115 7.88 0.72 -4.05
N GLY A 116 6.77 1.31 -3.59
CA GLY A 116 6.47 2.73 -3.82
C GLY A 116 7.42 3.70 -3.08
N ILE A 117 8.07 3.26 -2.00
CA ILE A 117 9.13 4.03 -1.33
C ILE A 117 10.48 3.79 -2.02
N VAL A 118 10.83 2.52 -2.27
CA VAL A 118 12.15 2.13 -2.78
C VAL A 118 12.31 2.47 -4.26
N LEU A 119 11.25 2.25 -5.06
CA LEU A 119 11.23 2.47 -6.51
C LEU A 119 10.35 3.67 -6.88
N ASN A 120 10.36 4.73 -6.08
CA ASN A 120 9.55 5.91 -6.35
C ASN A 120 9.93 6.56 -7.69
N GLU A 121 9.00 6.53 -8.64
CA GLU A 121 9.22 7.03 -10.00
C GLU A 121 9.50 8.53 -10.02
N ASN A 122 8.76 9.31 -9.24
CA ASN A 122 8.96 10.76 -9.15
C ASN A 122 10.36 11.08 -8.63
N PHE A 123 10.84 10.33 -7.62
CA PHE A 123 12.21 10.47 -7.12
C PHE A 123 13.25 9.98 -8.15
N GLY A 124 12.91 9.00 -8.97
CA GLY A 124 13.76 8.56 -10.09
C GLY A 124 13.97 9.66 -11.12
N ASN A 125 12.93 10.42 -11.43
CA ASN A 125 12.94 11.51 -12.41
C ASN A 125 13.52 12.82 -11.84
N ASN A 126 13.19 13.15 -10.59
CA ASN A 126 13.69 14.34 -9.89
C ASN A 126 14.17 13.95 -8.48
N PRO A 127 15.46 13.62 -8.29
CA PRO A 127 15.97 13.01 -7.07
C PRO A 127 16.18 14.03 -5.94
N THR A 128 15.14 14.78 -5.60
CA THR A 128 15.14 15.76 -4.51
C THR A 128 13.89 15.66 -3.65
N LEU A 129 14.04 15.83 -2.33
CA LEU A 129 12.92 15.88 -1.38
C LEU A 129 12.23 17.25 -1.33
N THR A 130 12.79 18.27 -2.00
CA THR A 130 12.15 19.59 -2.08
C THR A 130 11.06 19.65 -3.13
N ASP A 131 11.01 18.66 -4.05
CA ASP A 131 9.91 18.51 -4.99
C ASP A 131 8.69 17.96 -4.29
N TYR A 132 7.55 18.66 -4.47
CA TYR A 132 6.31 18.30 -3.81
C TYR A 132 5.79 16.92 -4.26
N SER A 133 5.82 16.61 -5.55
CA SER A 133 5.33 15.34 -6.09
C SER A 133 6.12 14.15 -5.53
N VAL A 134 7.44 14.34 -5.41
CA VAL A 134 8.34 13.36 -4.78
C VAL A 134 7.98 13.14 -3.33
N LEU A 135 7.93 14.22 -2.55
CA LEU A 135 7.66 14.14 -1.11
C LEU A 135 6.27 13.56 -0.84
N LYS A 136 5.25 14.00 -1.59
CA LYS A 136 3.88 13.48 -1.54
C LYS A 136 3.83 11.97 -1.82
N GLY A 137 4.50 11.53 -2.89
CA GLY A 137 4.58 10.12 -3.26
C GLY A 137 5.19 9.28 -2.15
N LEU A 138 6.34 9.68 -1.62
CA LEU A 138 7.02 9.00 -0.52
C LEU A 138 6.17 8.96 0.76
N LEU A 139 5.54 10.06 1.15
CA LEU A 139 4.70 10.14 2.35
C LEU A 139 3.43 9.31 2.24
N SER A 140 2.75 9.32 1.08
CA SER A 140 1.54 8.51 0.87
C SER A 140 1.84 7.00 0.97
N HIS A 141 2.97 6.55 0.42
CA HIS A 141 3.39 5.14 0.54
C HIS A 141 3.84 4.78 1.96
N SER A 142 4.48 5.72 2.70
CA SER A 142 4.87 5.49 4.09
C SER A 142 3.66 5.35 5.02
N THR A 143 2.65 6.22 4.85
CA THR A 143 1.39 6.14 5.64
C THR A 143 0.57 4.92 5.28
N MET A 144 0.53 4.53 4.00
CA MET A 144 -0.09 3.29 3.53
C MET A 144 0.60 2.06 4.15
N LEU A 145 1.92 1.99 4.08
CA LEU A 145 2.72 0.91 4.66
C LEU A 145 2.45 0.75 6.16
N LEU A 146 2.45 1.87 6.90
CA LEU A 146 2.13 1.89 8.32
C LEU A 146 0.73 1.32 8.59
N GLY A 147 -0.30 1.80 7.88
CA GLY A 147 -1.67 1.31 8.01
C GLY A 147 -1.81 -0.18 7.69
N CYS A 148 -1.14 -0.64 6.65
CA CYS A 148 -1.16 -2.04 6.23
C CYS A 148 -0.46 -2.98 7.24
N ILE A 149 0.72 -2.60 7.75
CA ILE A 149 1.38 -3.37 8.81
C ILE A 149 0.54 -3.35 10.09
N TYR A 150 -0.12 -2.22 10.37
CA TYR A 150 -0.96 -2.10 11.54
C TYR A 150 -2.15 -3.07 11.54
N MET A 151 -2.64 -3.56 10.39
CA MET A 151 -3.65 -4.63 10.35
C MET A 151 -3.25 -5.85 11.20
N LYS A 152 -1.97 -6.20 11.20
CA LYS A 152 -1.42 -7.30 12.01
C LYS A 152 -1.17 -6.88 13.45
N VAL A 153 -0.56 -5.71 13.67
CA VAL A 153 -0.23 -5.18 15.00
C VAL A 153 -1.49 -4.93 15.83
N GLY A 154 -2.54 -4.37 15.20
CA GLY A 154 -3.87 -4.16 15.78
C GLY A 154 -4.67 -5.43 16.06
N LYS A 155 -4.17 -6.59 15.60
CA LYS A 155 -4.80 -7.91 15.75
C LYS A 155 -6.15 -8.05 15.00
N TYR A 156 -6.27 -7.42 13.83
CA TYR A 156 -7.48 -7.53 13.01
C TYR A 156 -7.60 -8.87 12.28
N PHE A 157 -6.50 -9.60 12.14
CA PHE A 157 -6.49 -10.95 11.57
C PHE A 157 -5.35 -11.79 12.17
N THR A 158 -5.41 -13.10 11.93
CA THR A 158 -4.37 -14.05 12.34
C THR A 158 -3.61 -14.55 11.10
N VAL A 159 -2.28 -14.61 11.20
CA VAL A 159 -1.44 -15.15 10.13
C VAL A 159 -1.63 -16.67 10.08
N GLN A 160 -2.13 -17.15 8.94
CA GLN A 160 -2.42 -18.57 8.68
C GLN A 160 -2.37 -18.86 7.18
N PRO A 161 -2.16 -20.13 6.76
CA PRO A 161 -2.07 -20.49 5.34
C PRO A 161 -3.31 -20.10 4.52
N SER A 162 -4.51 -20.11 5.13
CA SER A 162 -5.75 -19.72 4.47
C SER A 162 -5.82 -18.24 4.06
N ASN A 163 -4.91 -17.37 4.58
CA ASN A 163 -4.79 -16.00 4.09
C ASN A 163 -4.45 -15.93 2.59
N ALA A 164 -3.90 -17.02 2.02
CA ALA A 164 -3.61 -17.10 0.58
C ALA A 164 -4.87 -16.87 -0.28
N PHE A 165 -6.04 -17.33 0.18
CA PHE A 165 -7.30 -17.10 -0.51
C PHE A 165 -7.65 -15.61 -0.59
N SER A 166 -7.52 -14.89 0.52
CA SER A 166 -7.77 -13.43 0.58
C SER A 166 -6.79 -12.66 -0.30
N VAL A 167 -5.52 -13.10 -0.34
CA VAL A 167 -4.51 -12.49 -1.20
C VAL A 167 -4.81 -12.73 -2.67
N ALA A 168 -5.20 -13.94 -3.06
CA ALA A 168 -5.60 -14.26 -4.42
C ALA A 168 -6.84 -13.46 -4.86
N ALA A 169 -7.86 -13.35 -3.99
CA ALA A 169 -9.05 -12.55 -4.26
C ALA A 169 -8.72 -11.06 -4.44
N GLY A 170 -7.86 -10.49 -3.57
CA GLY A 170 -7.40 -9.11 -3.69
C GLY A 170 -6.56 -8.86 -4.95
N ALA A 171 -5.68 -9.80 -5.31
CA ALA A 171 -4.91 -9.73 -6.55
C ALA A 171 -5.82 -9.78 -7.79
N SER A 172 -6.90 -10.56 -7.74
CA SER A 172 -7.91 -10.60 -8.82
C SER A 172 -8.59 -9.23 -9.01
N VAL A 173 -8.84 -8.48 -7.92
CA VAL A 173 -9.36 -7.11 -8.02
C VAL A 173 -8.37 -6.21 -8.75
N PHE A 174 -7.06 -6.32 -8.47
CA PHE A 174 -6.06 -5.55 -9.21
C PHE A 174 -6.09 -5.85 -10.70
N VAL A 175 -6.12 -7.13 -11.08
CA VAL A 175 -6.20 -7.54 -12.49
C VAL A 175 -7.45 -6.98 -13.16
N LEU A 176 -8.62 -7.09 -12.51
CA LEU A 176 -9.87 -6.55 -13.05
C LEU A 176 -9.84 -5.02 -13.19
N CYS A 177 -9.29 -4.30 -12.23
CA CYS A 177 -9.06 -2.86 -12.33
C CYS A 177 -8.15 -2.51 -13.51
N GLY A 178 -7.03 -3.21 -13.66
CA GLY A 178 -6.09 -2.98 -14.76
C GLY A 178 -6.71 -3.23 -16.13
N ILE A 179 -7.45 -4.33 -16.29
CA ILE A 179 -8.18 -4.61 -17.53
C ILE A 179 -9.21 -3.51 -17.80
N GLY A 180 -9.96 -3.10 -16.79
CA GLY A 180 -10.97 -2.04 -16.92
C GLY A 180 -10.36 -0.70 -17.35
N VAL A 181 -9.29 -0.28 -16.69
CA VAL A 181 -8.55 0.96 -17.01
C VAL A 181 -8.00 0.89 -18.43
N ASN A 182 -7.30 -0.18 -18.78
CA ASN A 182 -6.70 -0.33 -20.11
C ASN A 182 -7.76 -0.28 -21.22
N ARG A 183 -8.91 -0.95 -21.03
CA ARG A 183 -10.02 -0.89 -22.01
C ARG A 183 -10.65 0.50 -22.10
N LEU A 184 -10.76 1.22 -20.97
CA LEU A 184 -11.29 2.57 -20.95
C LEU A 184 -10.44 3.51 -21.79
N TYR A 185 -9.12 3.48 -21.59
CA TYR A 185 -8.21 4.31 -22.37
C TYR A 185 -8.21 3.94 -23.87
N ASP A 186 -8.21 2.64 -24.20
CA ASP A 186 -8.31 2.17 -25.59
C ASP A 186 -9.59 2.66 -26.25
N HIS A 187 -10.73 2.62 -25.54
CA HIS A 187 -12.02 3.08 -26.04
C HIS A 187 -12.03 4.57 -26.39
N PHE A 188 -11.36 5.39 -25.58
CA PHE A 188 -11.28 6.84 -25.81
C PHE A 188 -10.10 7.25 -26.71
N GLY A 189 -9.30 6.32 -27.20
CA GLY A 189 -8.11 6.61 -28.02
C GLY A 189 -7.07 7.47 -27.29
N MET A 190 -7.03 7.40 -25.95
CA MET A 190 -6.07 8.14 -25.15
C MET A 190 -4.78 7.34 -24.99
N GLU A 191 -3.64 8.05 -24.92
CA GLU A 191 -2.38 7.40 -24.53
C GLU A 191 -2.55 6.76 -23.15
N ALA A 192 -2.46 5.43 -23.14
CA ALA A 192 -2.81 4.66 -21.97
C ALA A 192 -1.63 4.52 -21.02
N PRO A 193 -1.77 4.92 -19.77
CA PRO A 193 -0.94 4.34 -18.74
C PRO A 193 -1.20 2.84 -18.68
N ASP A 194 -0.17 2.03 -18.46
CA ASP A 194 -0.32 0.59 -18.35
C ASP A 194 -0.99 0.21 -17.02
N GLY A 195 -2.32 0.05 -17.06
CA GLY A 195 -3.12 -0.27 -15.89
C GLY A 195 -2.63 -1.54 -15.20
N MET A 196 -2.21 -1.42 -13.94
CA MET A 196 -1.65 -2.50 -13.10
C MET A 196 -0.44 -3.20 -13.70
N PHE A 197 0.29 -2.55 -14.63
CA PHE A 197 1.44 -3.14 -15.33
C PHE A 197 1.09 -4.44 -16.07
N LEU A 198 -0.13 -4.55 -16.60
CA LEU A 198 -0.59 -5.76 -17.27
C LEU A 198 -0.05 -5.90 -18.69
N ARG A 199 0.34 -4.79 -19.36
CA ARG A 199 0.89 -4.77 -20.72
C ARG A 199 2.41 -4.75 -20.71
N HIS A 200 3.00 -3.89 -19.91
CA HIS A 200 4.44 -3.71 -19.78
C HIS A 200 4.82 -3.53 -18.30
N ASN A 201 5.94 -4.07 -17.91
CA ASN A 201 6.47 -3.82 -16.58
C ASN A 201 7.76 -3.01 -16.71
N PRO A 202 7.78 -1.71 -16.38
CA PRO A 202 8.94 -0.86 -16.57
C PRO A 202 10.12 -1.22 -15.68
N TYR A 203 9.85 -1.88 -14.54
CA TYR A 203 10.87 -2.24 -13.56
C TYR A 203 11.42 -3.65 -13.74
N PHE A 204 10.62 -4.54 -14.33
CA PHE A 204 10.94 -5.95 -14.48
C PHE A 204 10.48 -6.43 -15.86
N PRO A 205 11.36 -6.38 -16.87
CA PRO A 205 11.00 -6.75 -18.25
C PRO A 205 10.51 -8.20 -18.38
N CYS A 206 10.57 -8.98 -17.28
CA CYS A 206 10.33 -10.41 -17.35
C CYS A 206 8.88 -10.84 -17.12
N SER A 207 8.02 -10.08 -16.42
CA SER A 207 6.62 -10.51 -16.25
C SER A 207 5.79 -9.63 -15.27
N PRO A 208 4.51 -9.37 -15.58
CA PRO A 208 3.54 -8.86 -14.62
C PRO A 208 3.27 -9.83 -13.45
N ILE A 209 3.75 -11.07 -13.52
CA ILE A 209 3.62 -12.11 -12.48
C ILE A 209 4.57 -11.83 -11.29
N LEU A 210 5.65 -11.10 -11.49
CA LEU A 210 6.67 -10.90 -10.44
C LEU A 210 6.14 -10.25 -9.15
N PRO A 211 5.28 -9.21 -9.16
CA PRO A 211 4.66 -8.72 -7.93
C PRO A 211 3.86 -9.79 -7.19
N GLY A 212 3.16 -10.66 -7.92
CA GLY A 212 2.45 -11.80 -7.33
C GLY A 212 3.41 -12.80 -6.65
N ILE A 213 4.53 -13.12 -7.29
CA ILE A 213 5.57 -13.97 -6.70
C ILE A 213 6.12 -13.32 -5.42
N CYS A 214 6.41 -12.01 -5.42
CA CYS A 214 6.88 -11.30 -4.23
C CYS A 214 5.88 -11.40 -3.07
N VAL A 215 4.57 -11.29 -3.33
CA VAL A 215 3.54 -11.46 -2.30
C VAL A 215 3.54 -12.87 -1.75
N ILE A 216 3.63 -13.90 -2.60
CA ILE A 216 3.69 -15.31 -2.17
C ILE A 216 4.94 -15.58 -1.31
N VAL A 217 6.10 -15.09 -1.73
CA VAL A 217 7.35 -15.21 -0.97
C VAL A 217 7.23 -14.52 0.39
N LEU A 218 6.68 -13.29 0.43
CA LEU A 218 6.43 -12.59 1.69
C LEU A 218 5.51 -13.40 2.62
N MET A 219 4.42 -13.94 2.09
CA MET A 219 3.51 -14.79 2.86
C MET A 219 4.24 -15.98 3.47
N TYR A 220 5.05 -16.66 2.67
CA TYR A 220 5.83 -17.81 3.14
C TYR A 220 6.82 -17.43 4.24
N ILE A 221 7.56 -16.34 4.06
CA ILE A 221 8.50 -15.81 5.07
C ILE A 221 7.75 -15.49 6.38
N VAL A 222 6.62 -14.78 6.31
CA VAL A 222 5.81 -14.42 7.49
C VAL A 222 5.30 -15.67 8.20
N LEU A 223 4.83 -16.68 7.46
CA LEU A 223 4.38 -17.96 8.04
C LEU A 223 5.52 -18.69 8.76
N LEU A 224 6.73 -18.74 8.18
CA LEU A 224 7.88 -19.35 8.81
C LEU A 224 8.27 -18.63 10.11
N LEU A 225 8.27 -17.29 10.11
CA LEU A 225 8.59 -16.49 11.30
C LEU A 225 7.58 -16.75 12.44
N VAL A 226 6.29 -16.84 12.11
CA VAL A 226 5.24 -17.16 13.10
C VAL A 226 5.42 -18.58 13.65
N LYS A 227 5.67 -19.55 12.78
CA LYS A 227 5.92 -20.95 13.20
C LYS A 227 7.12 -21.04 14.15
N LYS A 228 8.25 -20.39 13.82
CA LYS A 228 9.46 -20.35 14.65
C LYS A 228 9.20 -19.71 16.02
N ARG A 229 8.39 -18.64 16.08
CA ARG A 229 8.02 -17.98 17.33
C ARG A 229 7.16 -18.88 18.23
N ASN A 230 6.22 -19.61 17.65
CA ASN A 230 5.35 -20.53 18.40
C ASN A 230 6.12 -21.74 18.92
N SER A 231 7.05 -22.30 18.15
CA SER A 231 7.93 -23.38 18.58
C SER A 231 8.78 -23.01 19.80
N LYS A 232 9.32 -21.78 19.82
CA LYS A 232 10.09 -21.31 20.97
C LYS A 232 9.27 -21.16 22.25
N LYS A 233 7.97 -20.83 22.15
CA LYS A 233 7.11 -20.72 23.34
C LYS A 233 6.87 -22.09 24.00
N HIS A 234 6.70 -23.16 23.22
CA HIS A 234 6.50 -24.52 23.76
C HIS A 234 7.76 -25.15 24.37
N HIS A 235 8.94 -24.55 24.20
CA HIS A 235 10.17 -25.01 24.85
C HIS A 235 10.43 -24.35 26.21
N TYR A 236 9.64 -23.33 26.57
CA TYR A 236 9.78 -22.59 27.86
C TYR A 236 8.58 -22.81 28.80
N GLU A 237 7.60 -23.62 28.41
CA GLU A 237 6.53 -24.19 29.24
C GLU A 237 6.85 -25.64 29.60
#